data_4719a09809db4ecbfdda8b71cfced8f4
#
_entry.id   4719a09809db4ecbfdda8b71cfced8f4
#
_cell.length_a   1.000
_cell.length_b   1.000
_cell.length_c   1.000
_cell.angle_alpha   90.00
_cell.angle_beta   90.00
_cell.angle_gamma   90.00
#
_symmetry.space_group_name_H-M   'P 1'
#
loop_
_entity.id
_entity.type
_entity.pdbx_description
1 polymer ?
#
loop_
_entity_poly.entity_id
_entity_poly.type
_entity_poly.pdbx_seq_one_letter_code
_entity_poly.pdbx_strand_id
1 'polypeptide(L)'
;MAGTIKKALAKNALIIAPQWIGDAVMTEPLLRRLAARGERLTVAALPWIAPVYRAMPGVAEVIEMPFKHGGLQLKGRWTLARQLRGRFEAAYVCPNSLKSALIPWLAGIPKRMGYTGEMRFGLLTDRLDNPQLEERPPMVEWYAALSLMGQTYAEPELPMKLTGDLRPVLKMPPQLMDQALEELSRIPSLPVLARNSYVVFAPGAEYGPAKRWPAKHFAELALKIDRPVLVLGSAKEHDIAEEITRIANAQQPGHCHNLAGNTNLVQAFALIANAHRVVSNDSGLMHVAAAFGVPQVAVYGSSSPEHTPPLNDRARVVWLRVDPNYQPPLACAPCYERTCPLGHMRCLEDVSAERVYKLL
;
A
#
# COMPACT_ATOMS: atom_id res chain seq x y z
N MET A 1 19.00 -30.52 37.69
CA MET A 1 19.72 -29.34 37.18
C MET A 1 18.84 -28.69 36.14
N ALA A 2 18.14 -27.63 36.49
CA ALA A 2 17.28 -26.89 35.59
C ALA A 2 18.17 -25.95 34.73
N GLY A 3 18.33 -26.28 33.46
CA GLY A 3 19.05 -25.44 32.50
C GLY A 3 18.26 -24.16 32.28
N THR A 4 18.81 -23.05 32.74
CA THR A 4 18.32 -21.69 32.47
C THR A 4 18.42 -21.45 30.97
N ILE A 5 17.26 -21.52 30.28
CA ILE A 5 17.16 -21.08 28.87
C ILE A 5 17.49 -19.58 28.88
N LYS A 6 18.72 -19.23 28.49
CA LYS A 6 19.06 -17.84 28.18
C LYS A 6 18.11 -17.36 27.10
N LYS A 7 17.13 -16.53 27.48
CA LYS A 7 16.26 -15.81 26.55
C LYS A 7 17.18 -15.01 25.64
N ALA A 8 17.34 -15.44 24.40
CA ALA A 8 18.15 -14.70 23.43
C ALA A 8 17.59 -13.26 23.38
N LEU A 9 18.45 -12.27 23.59
CA LEU A 9 18.08 -10.86 23.48
C LEU A 9 17.47 -10.65 22.08
N ALA A 10 16.29 -10.03 22.04
CA ALA A 10 15.64 -9.71 20.79
C ALA A 10 16.57 -8.89 19.90
N LYS A 11 16.81 -9.36 18.67
CA LYS A 11 17.65 -8.64 17.70
C LYS A 11 16.91 -7.38 17.25
N ASN A 12 17.57 -6.23 17.34
CA ASN A 12 17.01 -4.99 16.79
C ASN A 12 17.24 -4.96 15.29
N ALA A 13 16.16 -4.79 14.52
CA ALA A 13 16.20 -4.72 13.07
C ALA A 13 15.66 -3.39 12.58
N LEU A 14 16.36 -2.80 11.61
CA LEU A 14 15.92 -1.60 10.89
C LEU A 14 15.26 -1.99 9.57
N ILE A 15 14.08 -1.48 9.30
CA ILE A 15 13.41 -1.61 8.01
C ILE A 15 13.51 -0.27 7.28
N ILE A 16 14.10 -0.25 6.10
CA ILE A 16 14.04 0.92 5.20
C ILE A 16 12.78 0.77 4.34
N ALA A 17 11.79 1.62 4.59
CA ALA A 17 10.48 1.57 3.97
C ALA A 17 10.48 1.98 2.50
N PRO A 18 9.59 1.40 1.65
CA PRO A 18 9.30 1.95 0.33
C PRO A 18 8.57 3.30 0.43
N GLN A 19 8.37 3.96 -0.71
CA GLN A 19 7.86 5.34 -0.76
C GLN A 19 6.35 5.45 -1.02
N TRP A 20 5.73 4.36 -1.46
CA TRP A 20 4.33 4.31 -1.86
C TRP A 20 3.48 3.64 -0.79
N ILE A 21 2.26 4.14 -0.57
CA ILE A 21 1.34 3.61 0.45
C ILE A 21 1.05 2.12 0.19
N GLY A 22 0.76 1.74 -1.05
CA GLY A 22 0.48 0.35 -1.42
C GLY A 22 1.66 -0.58 -1.11
N ASP A 23 2.87 -0.18 -1.54
CA ASP A 23 4.10 -0.92 -1.25
C ASP A 23 4.33 -1.02 0.25
N ALA A 24 4.13 0.07 1.00
CA ALA A 24 4.26 0.06 2.46
C ALA A 24 3.31 -0.95 3.09
N VAL A 25 2.04 -0.99 2.69
CA VAL A 25 1.06 -1.99 3.18
C VAL A 25 1.53 -3.41 2.83
N MET A 26 2.00 -3.64 1.61
CA MET A 26 2.47 -4.96 1.16
C MET A 26 3.75 -5.44 1.86
N THR A 27 4.47 -4.58 2.60
CA THR A 27 5.58 -5.01 3.46
C THR A 27 5.13 -5.61 4.80
N GLU A 28 3.86 -5.50 5.19
CA GLU A 28 3.40 -5.97 6.51
C GLU A 28 3.72 -7.45 6.77
N PRO A 29 3.51 -8.40 5.83
CA PRO A 29 3.86 -9.80 6.07
C PRO A 29 5.36 -10.03 6.29
N LEU A 30 6.24 -9.25 5.65
CA LEU A 30 7.67 -9.26 6.01
C LEU A 30 7.86 -8.91 7.48
N LEU A 31 7.30 -7.79 7.93
CA LEU A 31 7.46 -7.29 9.29
C LEU A 31 6.89 -8.29 10.31
N ARG A 32 5.71 -8.83 10.05
CA ARG A 32 5.05 -9.85 10.91
C ARG A 32 5.92 -11.11 11.05
N ARG A 33 6.54 -11.58 9.96
CA ARG A 33 7.43 -12.73 9.98
C ARG A 33 8.72 -12.45 10.77
N LEU A 34 9.30 -11.26 10.64
CA LEU A 34 10.46 -10.84 11.43
C LEU A 34 10.13 -10.73 12.92
N ALA A 35 8.99 -10.11 13.26
CA ALA A 35 8.51 -10.01 14.63
C ALA A 35 8.24 -11.39 15.25
N ALA A 36 7.67 -12.33 14.48
CA ALA A 36 7.44 -13.72 14.94
C ALA A 36 8.75 -14.47 15.24
N ARG A 37 9.87 -14.06 14.66
CA ARG A 37 11.21 -14.58 15.00
C ARG A 37 11.83 -13.90 16.24
N GLY A 38 11.11 -12.99 16.87
CA GLY A 38 11.58 -12.24 18.03
C GLY A 38 12.43 -11.01 17.69
N GLU A 39 12.41 -10.54 16.45
CA GLU A 39 13.09 -9.28 16.09
C GLU A 39 12.26 -8.08 16.56
N ARG A 40 12.94 -7.10 17.17
CA ARG A 40 12.32 -5.81 17.51
C ARG A 40 12.49 -4.85 16.34
N LEU A 41 11.37 -4.47 15.73
CA LEU A 41 11.36 -3.75 14.47
C LEU A 41 11.27 -2.24 14.66
N THR A 42 12.23 -1.52 14.09
CA THR A 42 12.16 -0.07 13.87
C THR A 42 12.07 0.20 12.37
N VAL A 43 11.09 0.99 11.96
CA VAL A 43 10.88 1.34 10.55
C VAL A 43 11.32 2.77 10.28
N ALA A 44 12.27 2.96 9.36
CA ALA A 44 12.61 4.27 8.83
C ALA A 44 11.75 4.55 7.59
N ALA A 45 10.79 5.45 7.72
CA ALA A 45 9.77 5.77 6.73
C ALA A 45 9.73 7.27 6.40
N LEU A 46 9.28 7.62 5.21
CA LEU A 46 9.00 9.01 4.88
C LEU A 46 7.73 9.49 5.63
N PRO A 47 7.62 10.78 5.98
CA PRO A 47 6.54 11.27 6.85
C PRO A 47 5.13 10.90 6.35
N TRP A 48 4.90 10.98 5.04
CA TRP A 48 3.57 10.71 4.47
C TRP A 48 3.15 9.23 4.46
N ILE A 49 4.08 8.28 4.66
CA ILE A 49 3.76 6.85 4.80
C ILE A 49 3.99 6.33 6.23
N ALA A 50 4.57 7.11 7.13
CA ALA A 50 4.79 6.73 8.52
C ALA A 50 3.51 6.23 9.23
N PRO A 51 2.31 6.83 9.00
CA PRO A 51 1.07 6.32 9.57
C PRO A 51 0.74 4.87 9.20
N VAL A 52 1.13 4.39 8.00
CA VAL A 52 0.94 2.99 7.59
C VAL A 52 1.65 2.06 8.57
N TYR A 53 2.91 2.37 8.88
CA TYR A 53 3.72 1.54 9.78
C TYR A 53 3.30 1.66 11.24
N ARG A 54 2.77 2.82 11.67
CA ARG A 54 2.17 2.97 13.01
C ARG A 54 0.91 2.15 13.19
N ALA A 55 0.22 1.82 12.09
CA ALA A 55 -0.95 0.94 12.09
C ALA A 55 -0.59 -0.56 11.91
N MET A 56 0.69 -0.92 11.76
CA MET A 56 1.12 -2.31 11.61
C MET A 56 1.38 -2.97 12.97
N PRO A 57 0.74 -4.11 13.27
CA PRO A 57 1.08 -4.90 14.44
C PRO A 57 2.54 -5.36 14.39
N GLY A 58 3.24 -5.28 15.51
CA GLY A 58 4.63 -5.74 15.63
C GLY A 58 5.71 -4.70 15.29
N VAL A 59 5.36 -3.52 14.78
CA VAL A 59 6.27 -2.38 14.67
C VAL A 59 6.45 -1.72 16.03
N ALA A 60 7.69 -1.70 16.53
CA ALA A 60 8.00 -1.13 17.85
C ALA A 60 8.27 0.37 17.80
N GLU A 61 8.84 0.87 16.69
CA GLU A 61 9.21 2.27 16.52
C GLU A 61 9.13 2.67 15.04
N VAL A 62 8.69 3.88 14.76
CA VAL A 62 8.73 4.49 13.42
C VAL A 62 9.56 5.76 13.48
N ILE A 63 10.63 5.81 12.71
CA ILE A 63 11.50 6.98 12.54
C ILE A 63 11.13 7.66 11.24
N GLU A 64 10.69 8.91 11.33
CA GLU A 64 10.42 9.71 10.13
C GLU A 64 11.72 10.22 9.51
N MET A 65 11.94 9.84 8.26
CA MET A 65 13.12 10.28 7.52
C MET A 65 12.88 11.71 7.00
N PRO A 66 13.75 12.68 7.29
CA PRO A 66 13.57 14.07 6.89
C PRO A 66 13.94 14.32 5.44
N PHE A 67 13.47 13.45 4.53
CA PHE A 67 13.80 13.51 3.11
C PHE A 67 12.61 13.94 2.26
N LYS A 68 12.91 14.71 1.22
CA LYS A 68 11.97 15.00 0.13
C LYS A 68 12.09 13.93 -0.97
N HIS A 69 11.04 13.75 -1.73
CA HIS A 69 11.05 12.84 -2.88
C HIS A 69 12.12 13.25 -3.91
N GLY A 70 12.80 12.27 -4.51
CA GLY A 70 13.67 12.45 -5.68
C GLY A 70 15.15 12.71 -5.38
N GLY A 71 15.51 13.50 -4.39
CA GLY A 71 16.90 13.91 -4.15
C GLY A 71 17.78 12.85 -3.45
N LEU A 72 19.10 12.89 -3.69
CA LEU A 72 20.07 12.04 -3.00
C LEU A 72 20.26 12.47 -1.54
N GLN A 73 20.26 13.76 -1.24
CA GLN A 73 20.30 14.36 0.11
C GLN A 73 21.34 13.72 1.05
N LEU A 74 22.58 13.61 0.60
CA LEU A 74 23.66 12.89 1.31
C LEU A 74 23.87 13.37 2.75
N LYS A 75 23.85 14.69 2.98
CA LYS A 75 24.03 15.27 4.32
C LYS A 75 22.96 14.79 5.29
N GLY A 76 21.70 14.80 4.87
CA GLY A 76 20.58 14.31 5.68
C GLY A 76 20.70 12.82 5.98
N ARG A 77 21.08 12.00 4.97
CA ARG A 77 21.29 10.56 5.17
C ARG A 77 22.42 10.27 6.13
N TRP A 78 23.51 11.00 6.03
CA TRP A 78 24.63 10.87 6.95
C TRP A 78 24.26 11.26 8.39
N THR A 79 23.50 12.35 8.57
CA THR A 79 22.99 12.78 9.88
C THR A 79 22.09 11.71 10.49
N LEU A 80 21.13 11.19 9.73
CA LEU A 80 20.27 10.09 10.17
C LEU A 80 21.08 8.83 10.50
N ALA A 81 21.98 8.44 9.62
CA ALA A 81 22.83 7.26 9.83
C ALA A 81 23.66 7.35 11.13
N ARG A 82 24.16 8.54 11.48
CA ARG A 82 24.85 8.75 12.77
C ARG A 82 23.95 8.50 13.98
N GLN A 83 22.67 8.88 13.91
CA GLN A 83 21.68 8.63 14.97
C GLN A 83 21.31 7.15 15.09
N LEU A 84 21.44 6.39 14.01
CA LEU A 84 21.13 4.96 13.95
C LEU A 84 22.31 4.07 14.31
N ARG A 85 23.53 4.61 14.41
CA ARG A 85 24.77 3.84 14.65
C ARG A 85 24.70 3.07 15.97
N GLY A 86 25.03 1.77 15.92
CA GLY A 86 25.07 0.89 17.08
C GLY A 86 23.71 0.47 17.63
N ARG A 87 22.60 0.86 16.98
CA ARG A 87 21.24 0.52 17.43
C ARG A 87 20.72 -0.80 16.88
N PHE A 88 21.26 -1.29 15.75
CA PHE A 88 20.69 -2.40 14.99
C PHE A 88 21.74 -3.42 14.59
N GLU A 89 21.40 -4.69 14.66
CA GLU A 89 22.21 -5.82 14.20
C GLU A 89 21.92 -6.16 12.73
N ALA A 90 20.73 -5.79 12.23
CA ALA A 90 20.29 -6.07 10.88
C ALA A 90 19.48 -4.91 10.28
N ALA A 91 19.53 -4.79 8.95
CA ALA A 91 18.67 -3.89 8.19
C ALA A 91 18.08 -4.60 6.97
N TYR A 92 16.78 -4.42 6.75
CA TYR A 92 16.04 -4.88 5.58
C TYR A 92 15.71 -3.69 4.71
N VAL A 93 16.26 -3.65 3.50
CA VAL A 93 16.13 -2.53 2.56
C VAL A 93 15.08 -2.89 1.51
N CYS A 94 13.82 -2.47 1.75
CA CYS A 94 12.72 -2.77 0.85
C CYS A 94 12.82 -2.10 -0.53
N PRO A 95 13.23 -0.81 -0.65
CA PRO A 95 13.38 -0.20 -1.97
C PRO A 95 14.63 -0.71 -2.71
N ASN A 96 14.57 -0.77 -4.05
CA ASN A 96 15.69 -1.20 -4.90
C ASN A 96 16.67 -0.07 -5.28
N SER A 97 16.55 1.12 -4.70
CA SER A 97 17.43 2.24 -5.02
C SER A 97 18.75 2.22 -4.26
N LEU A 98 19.84 2.64 -4.90
CA LEU A 98 21.15 2.82 -4.28
C LEU A 98 21.07 3.72 -3.04
N LYS A 99 20.32 4.82 -3.14
CA LYS A 99 20.17 5.79 -2.05
C LYS A 99 19.50 5.21 -0.78
N SER A 100 18.65 4.18 -0.90
CA SER A 100 18.03 3.52 0.25
C SER A 100 19.02 2.66 1.04
N ALA A 101 19.98 2.04 0.36
CA ALA A 101 21.02 1.21 0.98
C ALA A 101 22.13 2.04 1.66
N LEU A 102 22.27 3.33 1.30
CA LEU A 102 23.27 4.20 1.93
C LEU A 102 23.04 4.40 3.43
N ILE A 103 21.78 4.48 3.88
CA ILE A 103 21.48 4.75 5.31
C ILE A 103 22.04 3.64 6.21
N PRO A 104 21.69 2.36 6.04
CA PRO A 104 22.20 1.29 6.89
C PRO A 104 23.71 1.06 6.69
N TRP A 105 24.25 1.33 5.51
CA TRP A 105 25.68 1.25 5.26
C TRP A 105 26.47 2.32 6.04
N LEU A 106 26.06 3.59 5.96
CA LEU A 106 26.66 4.70 6.70
C LEU A 106 26.49 4.56 8.22
N ALA A 107 25.39 3.93 8.68
CA ALA A 107 25.17 3.61 10.08
C ALA A 107 26.06 2.47 10.59
N GLY A 108 26.76 1.76 9.71
CA GLY A 108 27.62 0.64 10.07
C GLY A 108 26.83 -0.60 10.52
N ILE A 109 25.58 -0.78 10.06
CA ILE A 109 24.79 -1.96 10.43
C ILE A 109 25.43 -3.20 9.79
N PRO A 110 25.76 -4.25 10.57
CA PRO A 110 26.58 -5.35 10.07
C PRO A 110 25.88 -6.21 9.01
N LYS A 111 24.57 -6.51 9.16
CA LYS A 111 23.78 -7.26 8.18
C LYS A 111 22.83 -6.34 7.44
N ARG A 112 22.96 -6.27 6.12
CA ARG A 112 22.17 -5.38 5.27
C ARG A 112 21.61 -6.17 4.11
N MET A 113 20.33 -6.49 4.20
CA MET A 113 19.61 -7.39 3.30
C MET A 113 18.72 -6.61 2.33
N GLY A 114 18.63 -7.06 1.10
CA GLY A 114 17.78 -6.45 0.07
C GLY A 114 17.93 -7.14 -1.27
N TYR A 115 17.19 -6.68 -2.27
CA TYR A 115 17.29 -7.21 -3.63
C TYR A 115 18.45 -6.58 -4.41
N THR A 116 18.99 -7.29 -5.41
CA THR A 116 19.90 -6.73 -6.39
C THR A 116 19.23 -5.59 -7.16
N GLY A 117 19.99 -4.53 -7.49
CA GLY A 117 19.51 -3.36 -8.24
C GLY A 117 20.43 -2.16 -8.05
N GLU A 118 20.42 -1.20 -8.96
CA GLU A 118 21.15 0.07 -8.93
C GLU A 118 22.59 -0.03 -8.38
N MET A 119 23.35 -1.04 -8.77
CA MET A 119 24.76 -1.29 -8.37
C MET A 119 25.03 -1.24 -6.86
N ARG A 120 24.14 -1.77 -6.02
CA ARG A 120 24.27 -1.80 -4.55
C ARG A 120 25.21 -2.88 -4.01
N PHE A 121 26.09 -3.43 -4.83
CA PHE A 121 26.91 -4.61 -4.49
C PHE A 121 27.77 -4.42 -3.24
N GLY A 122 28.34 -3.24 -3.00
CA GLY A 122 29.13 -2.95 -1.81
C GLY A 122 28.31 -2.45 -0.60
N LEU A 123 27.05 -2.08 -0.80
CA LEU A 123 26.21 -1.50 0.26
C LEU A 123 25.40 -2.56 1.00
N LEU A 124 24.96 -3.61 0.32
CA LEU A 124 24.28 -4.76 0.91
C LEU A 124 25.26 -5.89 1.19
N THR A 125 25.09 -6.58 2.31
CA THR A 125 25.88 -7.78 2.66
C THR A 125 25.25 -9.03 2.10
N ASP A 126 23.91 -9.11 2.11
CA ASP A 126 23.15 -10.26 1.66
C ASP A 126 22.11 -9.79 0.64
N ARG A 127 21.99 -10.49 -0.47
CA ARG A 127 21.16 -10.06 -1.59
C ARG A 127 20.31 -11.20 -2.12
N LEU A 128 19.06 -10.90 -2.46
CA LEU A 128 18.23 -11.72 -3.33
C LEU A 128 18.33 -11.19 -4.75
N ASP A 129 18.28 -12.09 -5.71
CA ASP A 129 18.20 -11.68 -7.10
C ASP A 129 16.81 -11.14 -7.43
N ASN A 130 16.78 -10.05 -8.20
CA ASN A 130 15.53 -9.46 -8.62
C ASN A 130 15.00 -10.28 -9.80
N PRO A 131 13.81 -10.89 -9.69
CA PRO A 131 13.27 -11.72 -10.76
C PRO A 131 13.00 -10.89 -12.03
N GLN A 132 13.04 -11.55 -13.19
CA GLN A 132 12.63 -10.94 -14.46
C GLN A 132 11.17 -10.48 -14.39
N LEU A 133 10.79 -9.54 -15.25
CA LEU A 133 9.47 -8.90 -15.18
C LEU A 133 8.32 -9.92 -15.25
N GLU A 134 8.46 -10.90 -16.13
CA GLU A 134 7.49 -11.97 -16.40
C GLU A 134 7.39 -12.99 -15.27
N GLU A 135 8.45 -13.12 -14.48
CA GLU A 135 8.58 -14.10 -13.38
C GLU A 135 8.34 -13.46 -12.00
N ARG A 136 7.99 -12.18 -11.96
CA ARG A 136 7.79 -11.50 -10.69
C ARG A 136 6.60 -12.07 -9.93
N PRO A 137 6.83 -12.52 -8.68
CA PRO A 137 5.73 -12.93 -7.82
C PRO A 137 4.86 -11.74 -7.44
N PRO A 138 3.69 -11.97 -6.82
CA PRO A 138 2.96 -10.90 -6.16
C PRO A 138 3.87 -10.05 -5.28
N MET A 139 3.70 -8.72 -5.29
CA MET A 139 4.59 -7.80 -4.55
C MET A 139 4.66 -8.10 -3.06
N VAL A 140 3.60 -8.64 -2.47
CA VAL A 140 3.59 -9.06 -1.07
C VAL A 140 4.56 -10.22 -0.81
N GLU A 141 4.63 -11.18 -1.73
CA GLU A 141 5.58 -12.29 -1.66
C GLU A 141 7.01 -11.82 -1.89
N TRP A 142 7.18 -10.90 -2.84
CA TRP A 142 8.48 -10.30 -3.11
C TRP A 142 9.04 -9.59 -1.87
N TYR A 143 8.25 -8.81 -1.14
CA TYR A 143 8.69 -8.22 0.14
C TYR A 143 8.90 -9.29 1.22
N ALA A 144 7.98 -10.23 1.37
CA ALA A 144 8.05 -11.25 2.40
C ALA A 144 9.28 -12.16 2.25
N ALA A 145 9.77 -12.38 1.03
CA ALA A 145 10.96 -13.19 0.76
C ALA A 145 12.22 -12.65 1.46
N LEU A 146 12.31 -11.34 1.71
CA LEU A 146 13.41 -10.77 2.51
C LEU A 146 13.47 -11.38 3.92
N SER A 147 12.36 -11.89 4.47
CA SER A 147 12.35 -12.57 5.76
C SER A 147 13.11 -13.90 5.75
N LEU A 148 13.35 -14.49 4.59
CA LEU A 148 14.07 -15.75 4.47
C LEU A 148 15.59 -15.54 4.62
N MET A 149 16.05 -14.31 4.47
CA MET A 149 17.45 -13.95 4.62
C MET A 149 17.89 -13.90 6.10
N GLY A 150 19.19 -14.05 6.32
CA GLY A 150 19.78 -13.98 7.66
C GLY A 150 19.45 -15.16 8.57
N GLN A 151 18.78 -16.19 8.08
CA GLN A 151 18.61 -17.46 8.76
C GLN A 151 19.85 -18.33 8.46
N THR A 152 20.40 -18.97 9.48
CA THR A 152 21.38 -20.03 9.32
C THR A 152 20.63 -21.31 8.99
N TYR A 153 20.47 -21.60 7.71
CA TYR A 153 20.04 -22.91 7.26
C TYR A 153 21.25 -23.83 7.16
N ALA A 154 21.14 -25.06 7.60
CA ALA A 154 22.20 -26.06 7.47
C ALA A 154 22.49 -26.38 5.98
N GLU A 155 21.49 -26.24 5.12
CA GLU A 155 21.60 -26.22 3.65
C GLU A 155 20.48 -25.36 3.06
N PRO A 156 20.72 -24.56 1.99
CA PRO A 156 19.67 -23.83 1.32
C PRO A 156 18.89 -24.78 0.42
N GLU A 157 17.75 -25.28 0.88
CA GLU A 157 16.77 -25.87 -0.02
C GLU A 157 16.17 -24.74 -0.86
N LEU A 158 16.54 -24.64 -2.12
CA LEU A 158 15.94 -23.75 -3.11
C LEU A 158 14.83 -24.52 -3.87
N PRO A 159 13.67 -23.84 -4.13
CA PRO A 159 13.29 -22.48 -3.75
C PRO A 159 12.76 -22.40 -2.30
N MET A 160 13.24 -21.43 -1.53
CA MET A 160 12.75 -21.14 -0.18
C MET A 160 11.27 -20.76 -0.26
N LYS A 161 10.39 -21.72 -0.01
CA LYS A 161 8.95 -21.51 -0.13
C LYS A 161 8.43 -20.67 1.04
N LEU A 162 7.82 -19.55 0.71
CA LEU A 162 7.05 -18.77 1.70
C LEU A 162 5.86 -19.60 2.16
N THR A 163 5.72 -19.75 3.48
CA THR A 163 4.60 -20.45 4.10
C THR A 163 3.79 -19.49 4.96
N GLY A 164 2.50 -19.77 5.14
CA GLY A 164 1.60 -19.00 5.98
C GLY A 164 0.83 -17.92 5.21
N ASP A 165 0.01 -17.17 5.95
CA ASP A 165 -0.83 -16.13 5.41
C ASP A 165 -0.02 -14.86 5.09
N LEU A 166 -0.07 -14.41 3.86
CA LEU A 166 0.60 -13.19 3.38
C LEU A 166 -0.36 -12.01 3.19
N ARG A 167 -1.60 -12.11 3.64
CA ARG A 167 -2.53 -10.98 3.61
C ARG A 167 -2.07 -9.92 4.61
N PRO A 168 -1.83 -8.68 4.15
CA PRO A 168 -1.45 -7.59 5.04
C PRO A 168 -2.54 -7.28 6.07
N VAL A 169 -2.15 -6.89 7.27
CA VAL A 169 -3.08 -6.50 8.35
C VAL A 169 -2.69 -5.13 8.90
N LEU A 170 -3.64 -4.22 8.92
CA LEU A 170 -3.54 -2.95 9.62
C LEU A 170 -4.49 -2.91 10.81
N LYS A 171 -4.04 -2.30 11.91
CA LYS A 171 -4.84 -2.07 13.12
C LYS A 171 -4.60 -0.65 13.62
N MET A 172 -5.65 0.13 13.67
CA MET A 172 -5.60 1.45 14.31
C MET A 172 -5.99 1.32 15.78
N PRO A 173 -5.30 2.03 16.70
CA PRO A 173 -5.79 2.18 18.07
C PRO A 173 -7.20 2.80 18.07
N PRO A 174 -8.16 2.24 18.85
CA PRO A 174 -9.54 2.75 18.86
C PRO A 174 -9.63 4.25 19.14
N GLN A 175 -8.88 4.74 20.12
CA GLN A 175 -8.87 6.16 20.51
C GLN A 175 -8.43 7.07 19.34
N LEU A 176 -7.43 6.65 18.55
CA LEU A 176 -6.97 7.41 17.38
C LEU A 176 -8.01 7.40 16.26
N MET A 177 -8.72 6.28 16.11
CA MET A 177 -9.81 6.15 15.15
C MET A 177 -10.97 7.06 15.52
N ASP A 178 -11.41 7.01 16.78
CA ASP A 178 -12.53 7.83 17.28
C ASP A 178 -12.21 9.33 17.18
N GLN A 179 -11.00 9.73 17.56
CA GLN A 179 -10.53 11.11 17.41
C GLN A 179 -10.58 11.58 15.95
N ALA A 180 -10.08 10.76 15.03
CA ALA A 180 -10.06 11.10 13.60
C ALA A 180 -11.48 11.26 13.03
N LEU A 181 -12.43 10.41 13.43
CA LEU A 181 -13.82 10.52 13.02
C LEU A 181 -14.52 11.72 13.66
N GLU A 182 -14.23 12.02 14.93
CA GLU A 182 -14.76 13.21 15.60
C GLU A 182 -14.29 14.50 14.93
N GLU A 183 -13.00 14.60 14.59
CA GLU A 183 -12.46 15.76 13.85
C GLU A 183 -13.18 15.96 12.51
N LEU A 184 -13.42 14.88 11.76
CA LEU A 184 -14.13 14.93 10.48
C LEU A 184 -15.61 15.26 10.65
N SER A 185 -16.27 14.78 11.69
CA SER A 185 -17.69 15.07 11.97
C SER A 185 -17.99 16.55 12.23
N ARG A 186 -16.97 17.36 12.51
CA ARG A 186 -17.08 18.83 12.66
C ARG A 186 -17.21 19.55 11.31
N ILE A 187 -17.03 18.85 10.18
CA ILE A 187 -17.24 19.40 8.84
C ILE A 187 -18.75 19.36 8.54
N PRO A 188 -19.46 20.50 8.47
CA PRO A 188 -20.94 20.52 8.41
C PRO A 188 -21.52 19.86 7.15
N SER A 189 -20.74 19.79 6.07
CA SER A 189 -21.18 19.20 4.80
C SER A 189 -21.09 17.68 4.77
N LEU A 190 -20.49 17.04 5.77
CA LEU A 190 -20.34 15.59 5.78
C LEU A 190 -21.58 14.91 6.40
N PRO A 191 -21.91 13.70 5.93
CA PRO A 191 -22.94 12.88 6.55
C PRO A 191 -22.50 12.36 7.91
N VAL A 192 -23.40 11.73 8.64
CA VAL A 192 -23.06 11.02 9.88
C VAL A 192 -22.06 9.92 9.57
N LEU A 193 -20.86 10.00 10.17
CA LEU A 193 -19.75 9.06 9.97
C LEU A 193 -19.85 7.83 10.89
N ALA A 194 -21.01 7.18 10.91
CA ALA A 194 -21.18 5.94 11.65
C ALA A 194 -20.59 4.74 10.86
N ARG A 195 -20.26 3.68 11.57
CA ARG A 195 -19.77 2.44 10.93
C ARG A 195 -20.78 1.90 9.94
N ASN A 196 -20.32 1.56 8.75
CA ASN A 196 -21.12 1.06 7.61
C ASN A 196 -22.20 2.03 7.09
N SER A 197 -22.17 3.32 7.44
CA SER A 197 -23.17 4.28 6.98
C SER A 197 -22.87 4.92 5.62
N TYR A 198 -21.67 4.74 5.08
CA TYR A 198 -21.21 5.34 3.83
C TYR A 198 -20.33 4.39 3.01
N VAL A 199 -20.12 4.74 1.76
CA VAL A 199 -19.20 4.07 0.82
C VAL A 199 -18.02 5.01 0.55
N VAL A 200 -16.83 4.46 0.41
CA VAL A 200 -15.63 5.22 0.06
C VAL A 200 -15.25 4.95 -1.40
N PHE A 201 -15.02 6.02 -2.15
CA PHE A 201 -14.40 5.95 -3.47
C PHE A 201 -12.94 6.43 -3.38
N ALA A 202 -12.01 5.70 -3.99
CA ALA A 202 -10.61 6.06 -4.13
C ALA A 202 -10.24 6.09 -5.64
N PRO A 203 -10.63 7.16 -6.37
CA PRO A 203 -10.48 7.24 -7.83
C PRO A 203 -9.05 7.55 -8.26
N GLY A 204 -8.16 7.87 -7.31
CA GLY A 204 -6.78 8.23 -7.57
C GLY A 204 -5.93 7.04 -8.02
N ALA A 205 -4.90 7.35 -8.80
CA ALA A 205 -3.77 6.48 -9.07
C ALA A 205 -2.55 7.36 -9.36
N GLU A 206 -1.60 7.38 -8.44
CA GLU A 206 -0.39 8.23 -8.55
C GLU A 206 0.48 7.85 -9.76
N TYR A 207 0.44 6.58 -10.18
CA TYR A 207 1.24 6.10 -11.31
C TYR A 207 0.88 6.80 -12.62
N GLY A 208 -0.42 7.01 -12.90
CA GLY A 208 -0.84 7.71 -14.11
C GLY A 208 -2.30 7.44 -14.51
N PRO A 209 -2.78 8.17 -15.54
CA PRO A 209 -4.18 8.08 -16.00
C PRO A 209 -4.58 6.69 -16.52
N ALA A 210 -3.63 5.89 -17.03
CA ALA A 210 -3.92 4.53 -17.50
C ALA A 210 -4.34 3.54 -16.40
N LYS A 211 -4.33 3.98 -15.14
CA LYS A 211 -4.87 3.23 -13.99
C LYS A 211 -6.16 3.84 -13.42
N ARG A 212 -6.67 4.94 -14.00
CA ARG A 212 -7.83 5.67 -13.44
C ARG A 212 -9.09 5.29 -14.17
N TRP A 213 -10.02 4.65 -13.48
CA TRP A 213 -11.37 4.46 -13.98
C TRP A 213 -12.05 5.83 -14.13
N PRO A 214 -12.78 6.08 -15.24
CA PRO A 214 -13.27 7.41 -15.56
C PRO A 214 -14.20 8.01 -14.49
N ALA A 215 -14.08 9.32 -14.24
CA ALA A 215 -14.90 10.04 -13.26
C ALA A 215 -16.41 9.86 -13.52
N LYS A 216 -16.83 9.85 -14.79
CA LYS A 216 -18.23 9.61 -15.19
C LYS A 216 -18.77 8.28 -14.65
N HIS A 217 -17.99 7.22 -14.71
CA HIS A 217 -18.40 5.90 -14.23
C HIS A 217 -18.44 5.82 -12.68
N PHE A 218 -17.52 6.49 -11.99
CA PHE A 218 -17.63 6.65 -10.53
C PHE A 218 -18.90 7.42 -10.15
N ALA A 219 -19.23 8.50 -10.86
CA ALA A 219 -20.45 9.29 -10.61
C ALA A 219 -21.73 8.48 -10.90
N GLU A 220 -21.77 7.76 -12.03
CA GLU A 220 -22.86 6.85 -12.35
C GLU A 220 -23.05 5.75 -11.29
N LEU A 221 -21.92 5.24 -10.75
CA LEU A 221 -21.96 4.26 -9.68
C LEU A 221 -22.49 4.88 -8.38
N ALA A 222 -22.08 6.10 -8.04
CA ALA A 222 -22.57 6.81 -6.86
C ALA A 222 -24.09 6.90 -6.86
N LEU A 223 -24.70 7.21 -8.00
CA LEU A 223 -26.17 7.34 -8.17
C LEU A 223 -26.93 6.01 -7.99
N LYS A 224 -26.24 4.86 -8.05
CA LYS A 224 -26.84 3.53 -7.83
C LYS A 224 -26.74 3.07 -6.37
N ILE A 225 -25.93 3.74 -5.58
CA ILE A 225 -25.65 3.39 -4.17
C ILE A 225 -26.64 4.14 -3.28
N ASP A 226 -27.23 3.47 -2.32
CA ASP A 226 -28.24 4.01 -1.39
C ASP A 226 -27.64 4.78 -0.19
N ARG A 227 -26.29 4.85 -0.10
CA ARG A 227 -25.53 5.48 0.98
C ARG A 227 -24.72 6.65 0.49
N PRO A 228 -24.46 7.65 1.37
CA PRO A 228 -23.51 8.72 1.05
C PRO A 228 -22.18 8.18 0.56
N VAL A 229 -21.58 8.85 -0.42
CA VAL A 229 -20.29 8.50 -1.00
C VAL A 229 -19.23 9.52 -0.59
N LEU A 230 -18.13 9.05 -0.01
CA LEU A 230 -16.97 9.86 0.34
C LEU A 230 -15.84 9.60 -0.64
N VAL A 231 -15.42 10.63 -1.38
CA VAL A 231 -14.34 10.50 -2.37
C VAL A 231 -13.02 10.90 -1.72
N LEU A 232 -12.12 9.93 -1.56
CA LEU A 232 -10.80 10.11 -0.93
C LEU A 232 -9.70 10.19 -1.98
N GLY A 233 -8.68 10.99 -1.69
CA GLY A 233 -7.49 11.15 -2.50
C GLY A 233 -6.54 12.18 -1.92
N SER A 234 -5.37 12.29 -2.51
CA SER A 234 -4.43 13.39 -2.23
C SER A 234 -4.91 14.70 -2.88
N ALA A 235 -4.26 15.81 -2.57
CA ALA A 235 -4.55 17.10 -3.22
C ALA A 235 -4.40 17.07 -4.75
N LYS A 236 -3.55 16.18 -5.30
CA LYS A 236 -3.38 16.00 -6.75
C LYS A 236 -4.61 15.36 -7.42
N GLU A 237 -5.47 14.74 -6.63
CA GLU A 237 -6.66 14.03 -7.08
C GLU A 237 -7.94 14.82 -6.83
N HIS A 238 -7.78 16.07 -6.36
CA HIS A 238 -8.91 16.97 -6.07
C HIS A 238 -9.83 17.15 -7.28
N ASP A 239 -9.25 17.40 -8.45
CA ASP A 239 -10.03 17.69 -9.67
C ASP A 239 -10.90 16.52 -10.12
N ILE A 240 -10.36 15.29 -10.11
CA ILE A 240 -11.15 14.10 -10.45
C ILE A 240 -12.23 13.82 -9.40
N ALA A 241 -11.93 14.06 -8.12
CA ALA A 241 -12.90 13.90 -7.05
C ALA A 241 -14.03 14.95 -7.16
N GLU A 242 -13.69 16.18 -7.51
CA GLU A 242 -14.64 17.26 -7.76
C GLU A 242 -15.54 16.97 -8.96
N GLU A 243 -14.98 16.46 -10.05
CA GLU A 243 -15.76 16.05 -11.22
C GLU A 243 -16.79 14.97 -10.87
N ILE A 244 -16.37 13.93 -10.12
CA ILE A 244 -17.27 12.86 -9.65
C ILE A 244 -18.39 13.46 -8.81
N THR A 245 -18.05 14.29 -7.84
CA THR A 245 -18.99 14.91 -6.89
C THR A 245 -19.98 15.83 -7.63
N ARG A 246 -19.50 16.65 -8.54
CA ARG A 246 -20.32 17.57 -9.35
C ARG A 246 -21.34 16.81 -10.22
N ILE A 247 -20.92 15.74 -10.90
CA ILE A 247 -21.81 14.94 -11.76
C ILE A 247 -22.87 14.23 -10.91
N ALA A 248 -22.47 13.59 -9.82
CA ALA A 248 -23.39 12.86 -8.95
C ALA A 248 -24.39 13.82 -8.26
N ASN A 249 -23.93 14.91 -7.68
CA ASN A 249 -24.77 15.86 -6.95
C ASN A 249 -25.66 16.71 -7.85
N ALA A 250 -25.41 16.81 -9.14
CA ALA A 250 -26.32 17.41 -10.10
C ALA A 250 -27.66 16.65 -10.20
N GLN A 251 -27.64 15.33 -9.93
CA GLN A 251 -28.83 14.48 -9.96
C GLN A 251 -29.34 14.16 -8.55
N GLN A 252 -28.43 14.01 -7.58
CA GLN A 252 -28.74 13.69 -6.18
C GLN A 252 -27.96 14.61 -5.24
N PRO A 253 -28.47 15.80 -4.94
CA PRO A 253 -27.78 16.80 -4.13
C PRO A 253 -27.36 16.28 -2.74
N GLY A 254 -26.10 16.52 -2.35
CA GLY A 254 -25.57 16.14 -1.03
C GLY A 254 -25.29 14.64 -0.86
N HIS A 255 -25.31 13.85 -1.95
CA HIS A 255 -25.05 12.42 -1.90
C HIS A 255 -23.56 12.06 -1.94
N CYS A 256 -22.77 12.86 -2.63
CA CYS A 256 -21.34 12.63 -2.84
C CYS A 256 -20.52 13.78 -2.26
N HIS A 257 -19.43 13.46 -1.53
CA HIS A 257 -18.61 14.43 -0.82
C HIS A 257 -17.15 14.32 -1.21
N ASN A 258 -16.56 15.41 -1.71
CA ASN A 258 -15.14 15.48 -2.06
C ASN A 258 -14.27 15.73 -0.82
N LEU A 259 -13.49 14.75 -0.44
CA LEU A 259 -12.50 14.82 0.65
C LEU A 259 -11.05 14.75 0.15
N ALA A 260 -10.82 14.73 -1.17
CA ALA A 260 -9.48 14.67 -1.75
C ALA A 260 -8.69 15.93 -1.39
N GLY A 261 -7.54 15.75 -0.76
CA GLY A 261 -6.69 16.83 -0.23
C GLY A 261 -7.13 17.41 1.11
N ASN A 262 -8.32 17.04 1.64
CA ASN A 262 -8.89 17.55 2.88
C ASN A 262 -8.81 16.55 4.04
N THR A 263 -8.16 15.42 3.84
CA THR A 263 -7.90 14.42 4.88
C THR A 263 -6.40 14.09 4.96
N ASN A 264 -5.90 13.91 6.18
CA ASN A 264 -4.62 13.27 6.39
C ASN A 264 -4.78 11.74 6.29
N LEU A 265 -3.65 11.01 6.26
CA LEU A 265 -3.69 9.56 6.07
C LEU A 265 -4.35 8.81 7.24
N VAL A 266 -4.26 9.31 8.47
CA VAL A 266 -4.91 8.73 9.65
C VAL A 266 -6.43 8.85 9.55
N GLN A 267 -6.92 10.01 9.12
CA GLN A 267 -8.34 10.26 8.85
C GLN A 267 -8.86 9.39 7.70
N ALA A 268 -8.08 9.26 6.61
CA ALA A 268 -8.42 8.37 5.51
C ALA A 268 -8.51 6.90 5.98
N PHE A 269 -7.62 6.45 6.87
CA PHE A 269 -7.68 5.11 7.46
C PHE A 269 -8.94 4.93 8.31
N ALA A 270 -9.30 5.90 9.13
CA ALA A 270 -10.51 5.85 9.94
C ALA A 270 -11.77 5.76 9.06
N LEU A 271 -11.85 6.55 8.00
CA LEU A 271 -12.95 6.50 7.03
C LEU A 271 -13.00 5.15 6.30
N ILE A 272 -11.88 4.63 5.81
CA ILE A 272 -11.83 3.34 5.12
C ILE A 272 -12.22 2.20 6.06
N ALA A 273 -11.65 2.15 7.28
CA ALA A 273 -11.90 1.07 8.24
C ALA A 273 -13.37 0.98 8.71
N ASN A 274 -14.10 2.10 8.65
CA ASN A 274 -15.53 2.18 9.02
C ASN A 274 -16.48 2.20 7.81
N ALA A 275 -15.97 2.19 6.59
CA ALA A 275 -16.79 2.19 5.39
C ALA A 275 -17.61 0.89 5.25
N HIS A 276 -18.80 1.00 4.69
CA HIS A 276 -19.59 -0.17 4.27
C HIS A 276 -18.85 -0.94 3.17
N ARG A 277 -18.31 -0.23 2.19
CA ARG A 277 -17.53 -0.76 1.06
C ARG A 277 -16.54 0.28 0.56
N VAL A 278 -15.54 -0.19 -0.17
CA VAL A 278 -14.60 0.68 -0.91
C VAL A 278 -14.65 0.34 -2.39
N VAL A 279 -14.68 1.35 -3.25
CA VAL A 279 -14.47 1.19 -4.69
C VAL A 279 -13.22 1.98 -5.08
N SER A 280 -12.29 1.33 -5.74
CA SER A 280 -10.99 1.92 -6.03
C SER A 280 -10.42 1.47 -7.37
N ASN A 281 -9.44 2.21 -7.84
CA ASN A 281 -8.47 1.70 -8.81
C ASN A 281 -7.40 0.85 -8.11
N ASP A 282 -6.51 0.21 -8.87
CA ASP A 282 -5.25 -0.31 -8.34
C ASP A 282 -4.39 0.84 -7.79
N SER A 283 -4.50 1.08 -6.49
CA SER A 283 -3.93 2.23 -5.79
C SER A 283 -3.54 1.91 -4.34
N GLY A 284 -2.84 2.84 -3.69
CA GLY A 284 -2.43 2.67 -2.29
C GLY A 284 -3.60 2.47 -1.33
N LEU A 285 -4.73 3.18 -1.52
CA LEU A 285 -5.90 3.07 -0.65
C LEU A 285 -6.67 1.75 -0.85
N MET A 286 -6.57 1.12 -2.02
CA MET A 286 -7.04 -0.24 -2.25
C MET A 286 -6.37 -1.23 -1.29
N HIS A 287 -5.04 -1.17 -1.18
CA HIS A 287 -4.30 -2.04 -0.26
C HIS A 287 -4.60 -1.73 1.21
N VAL A 288 -4.84 -0.45 1.54
CA VAL A 288 -5.30 -0.05 2.88
C VAL A 288 -6.65 -0.68 3.20
N ALA A 289 -7.62 -0.60 2.29
CA ALA A 289 -8.94 -1.22 2.45
C ALA A 289 -8.83 -2.74 2.60
N ALA A 290 -7.97 -3.39 1.82
CA ALA A 290 -7.69 -4.82 1.95
C ALA A 290 -7.14 -5.17 3.33
N ALA A 291 -6.16 -4.40 3.83
CA ALA A 291 -5.48 -4.66 5.10
C ALA A 291 -6.37 -4.40 6.33
N PHE A 292 -7.37 -3.52 6.23
CA PHE A 292 -8.43 -3.38 7.25
C PHE A 292 -9.55 -4.41 7.10
N GLY A 293 -9.49 -5.27 6.10
CA GLY A 293 -10.50 -6.29 5.86
C GLY A 293 -11.84 -5.74 5.37
N VAL A 294 -11.90 -4.54 4.78
CA VAL A 294 -13.14 -3.92 4.29
C VAL A 294 -13.55 -4.56 2.96
N PRO A 295 -14.85 -4.85 2.74
CA PRO A 295 -15.34 -5.27 1.43
C PRO A 295 -15.01 -4.22 0.37
N GLN A 296 -14.49 -4.66 -0.78
CA GLN A 296 -14.09 -3.71 -1.83
C GLN A 296 -14.25 -4.26 -3.23
N VAL A 297 -14.40 -3.35 -4.19
CA VAL A 297 -14.27 -3.63 -5.62
C VAL A 297 -13.11 -2.80 -6.16
N ALA A 298 -12.14 -3.47 -6.78
CA ALA A 298 -10.97 -2.84 -7.39
C ALA A 298 -11.02 -2.97 -8.92
N VAL A 299 -10.89 -1.83 -9.62
CA VAL A 299 -10.87 -1.78 -11.08
C VAL A 299 -9.43 -1.69 -11.56
N TYR A 300 -9.04 -2.62 -12.44
CA TYR A 300 -7.71 -2.70 -13.02
C TYR A 300 -7.72 -2.34 -14.51
N GLY A 301 -6.76 -1.50 -14.89
CA GLY A 301 -6.53 -1.09 -16.26
C GLY A 301 -5.18 -1.61 -16.81
N SER A 302 -4.17 -0.75 -16.78
CA SER A 302 -2.82 -1.04 -17.31
C SER A 302 -1.97 -1.96 -16.44
N SER A 303 -2.39 -2.25 -15.20
CA SER A 303 -1.68 -3.12 -14.25
C SER A 303 -2.34 -4.49 -14.12
N SER A 304 -1.70 -5.38 -13.34
CA SER A 304 -2.17 -6.74 -13.11
C SER A 304 -2.55 -6.99 -11.65
N PRO A 305 -3.75 -7.51 -11.37
CA PRO A 305 -4.12 -7.97 -10.04
C PRO A 305 -3.33 -9.20 -9.59
N GLU A 306 -2.64 -9.89 -10.48
CA GLU A 306 -1.73 -10.98 -10.12
C GLU A 306 -0.47 -10.44 -9.44
N HIS A 307 -0.03 -9.24 -9.82
CA HIS A 307 1.16 -8.59 -9.26
C HIS A 307 0.86 -7.78 -7.99
N THR A 308 -0.24 -7.04 -7.99
CA THR A 308 -0.66 -6.16 -6.86
C THR A 308 -2.10 -6.49 -6.42
N PRO A 309 -2.39 -7.73 -5.95
CA PRO A 309 -3.74 -8.13 -5.57
C PRO A 309 -4.26 -7.37 -4.33
N PRO A 310 -5.57 -7.05 -4.27
CA PRO A 310 -6.22 -6.60 -3.05
C PRO A 310 -6.47 -7.80 -2.12
N LEU A 311 -5.47 -8.19 -1.33
CA LEU A 311 -5.45 -9.41 -0.53
C LEU A 311 -6.45 -9.38 0.64
N ASN A 312 -7.70 -9.65 0.32
CA ASN A 312 -8.83 -9.68 1.23
C ASN A 312 -9.91 -10.63 0.67
N ASP A 313 -10.44 -11.54 1.49
CA ASP A 313 -11.47 -12.51 1.07
C ASP A 313 -12.76 -11.84 0.56
N ARG A 314 -13.02 -10.60 0.97
CA ARG A 314 -14.16 -9.77 0.57
C ARG A 314 -13.85 -8.81 -0.58
N ALA A 315 -12.66 -8.88 -1.18
CA ALA A 315 -12.32 -8.10 -2.36
C ALA A 315 -12.87 -8.74 -3.63
N ARG A 316 -13.31 -7.91 -4.55
CA ARG A 316 -13.68 -8.29 -5.92
C ARG A 316 -12.82 -7.47 -6.88
N VAL A 317 -12.39 -8.09 -7.95
CA VAL A 317 -11.56 -7.47 -8.98
C VAL A 317 -12.34 -7.40 -10.28
N VAL A 318 -12.33 -6.24 -10.91
CA VAL A 318 -12.79 -6.07 -12.29
C VAL A 318 -11.57 -5.83 -13.16
N TRP A 319 -11.27 -6.80 -14.02
CA TRP A 319 -10.17 -6.73 -14.96
C TRP A 319 -10.57 -7.36 -16.29
N LEU A 320 -10.84 -6.54 -17.29
CA LEU A 320 -11.40 -7.00 -18.58
C LEU A 320 -10.45 -7.92 -19.36
N ARG A 321 -9.16 -7.92 -19.04
CA ARG A 321 -8.16 -8.79 -19.68
C ARG A 321 -8.51 -10.28 -19.60
N VAL A 322 -9.10 -10.69 -18.47
CA VAL A 322 -9.43 -12.10 -18.20
C VAL A 322 -10.94 -12.40 -18.29
N ASP A 323 -11.75 -11.42 -18.69
CA ASP A 323 -13.17 -11.64 -18.84
C ASP A 323 -13.50 -12.37 -20.15
N PRO A 324 -13.99 -13.61 -20.08
CA PRO A 324 -14.28 -14.38 -21.29
C PRO A 324 -15.42 -13.81 -22.14
N ASN A 325 -16.28 -12.96 -21.54
CA ASN A 325 -17.40 -12.33 -22.22
C ASN A 325 -17.04 -10.97 -22.83
N TYR A 326 -15.83 -10.47 -22.61
CA TYR A 326 -15.39 -9.19 -23.16
C TYR A 326 -14.73 -9.38 -24.54
N GLN A 327 -15.30 -8.76 -25.58
CA GLN A 327 -14.85 -8.88 -26.96
C GLN A 327 -14.68 -7.50 -27.62
N PRO A 328 -13.65 -7.32 -28.47
CA PRO A 328 -12.53 -8.22 -28.67
C PRO A 328 -11.58 -8.22 -27.44
N PRO A 329 -10.83 -9.31 -27.19
CA PRO A 329 -9.94 -9.41 -26.04
C PRO A 329 -8.92 -8.29 -25.96
N LEU A 330 -8.52 -7.91 -24.75
CA LEU A 330 -7.49 -6.89 -24.47
C LEU A 330 -6.09 -7.50 -24.50
N ALA A 331 -5.53 -7.69 -25.67
CA ALA A 331 -4.15 -8.22 -25.82
C ALA A 331 -3.08 -7.26 -25.23
N CYS A 332 -3.40 -5.96 -25.13
CA CYS A 332 -2.48 -4.93 -24.63
C CYS A 332 -2.39 -4.84 -23.10
N ALA A 333 -3.29 -5.49 -22.35
CA ALA A 333 -3.27 -5.46 -20.88
C ALA A 333 -2.62 -6.76 -20.33
N PRO A 334 -1.81 -6.67 -19.24
CA PRO A 334 -1.32 -5.46 -18.61
C PRO A 334 -0.16 -4.84 -19.41
N CYS A 335 -0.23 -3.55 -19.70
CA CYS A 335 0.86 -2.86 -20.41
C CYS A 335 1.83 -2.13 -19.46
N TYR A 336 1.45 -1.91 -18.20
CA TYR A 336 2.22 -1.18 -17.20
C TYR A 336 2.61 0.26 -17.62
N GLU A 337 1.92 0.85 -18.58
CA GLU A 337 2.17 2.19 -19.05
C GLU A 337 1.45 3.24 -18.19
N ARG A 338 2.03 4.43 -18.07
CA ARG A 338 1.43 5.56 -17.35
C ARG A 338 0.27 6.19 -18.10
N THR A 339 0.38 6.21 -19.41
CA THR A 339 -0.65 6.68 -20.37
C THR A 339 -0.91 5.58 -21.37
N CYS A 340 -2.13 5.46 -21.87
CA CYS A 340 -2.47 4.44 -22.84
C CYS A 340 -1.72 4.68 -24.15
N PRO A 341 -0.80 3.79 -24.57
CA PRO A 341 -0.03 3.98 -25.81
C PRO A 341 -0.89 3.87 -27.07
N LEU A 342 -2.06 3.20 -26.96
CA LEU A 342 -3.02 3.03 -28.05
C LEU A 342 -4.15 4.08 -28.02
N GLY A 343 -4.18 4.96 -27.01
CA GLY A 343 -5.13 6.05 -26.87
C GLY A 343 -6.58 5.66 -26.52
N HIS A 344 -6.96 4.39 -26.63
CA HIS A 344 -8.36 3.96 -26.50
C HIS A 344 -8.86 3.74 -25.08
N MET A 345 -7.99 3.54 -24.10
CA MET A 345 -8.32 3.31 -22.66
C MET A 345 -9.40 2.23 -22.40
N ARG A 346 -9.69 1.34 -23.35
CA ARG A 346 -10.79 0.35 -23.26
C ARG A 346 -10.76 -0.50 -21.99
N CYS A 347 -9.56 -0.82 -21.47
CA CYS A 347 -9.41 -1.57 -20.22
C CYS A 347 -10.10 -0.90 -19.01
N LEU A 348 -10.44 0.39 -19.11
CA LEU A 348 -11.12 1.18 -18.08
C LEU A 348 -12.42 1.80 -18.60
N GLU A 349 -12.42 2.36 -19.80
CA GLU A 349 -13.61 3.00 -20.39
C GLU A 349 -14.76 2.02 -20.57
N ASP A 350 -14.48 0.75 -20.92
CA ASP A 350 -15.51 -0.26 -21.15
C ASP A 350 -15.93 -0.99 -19.85
N VAL A 351 -15.39 -0.61 -18.70
CA VAL A 351 -15.88 -1.06 -17.39
C VAL A 351 -17.06 -0.17 -16.99
N SER A 352 -18.29 -0.64 -17.18
CA SER A 352 -19.48 0.13 -16.83
C SER A 352 -19.70 0.19 -15.31
N ALA A 353 -20.36 1.27 -14.84
CA ALA A 353 -20.79 1.41 -13.45
C ALA A 353 -21.71 0.26 -13.01
N GLU A 354 -22.59 -0.23 -13.91
CA GLU A 354 -23.46 -1.38 -13.65
C GLU A 354 -22.69 -2.66 -13.34
N ARG A 355 -21.59 -2.89 -14.05
CA ARG A 355 -20.72 -4.06 -13.81
C ARG A 355 -20.09 -4.02 -12.41
N VAL A 356 -19.62 -2.85 -11.99
CA VAL A 356 -19.05 -2.65 -10.65
C VAL A 356 -20.12 -2.75 -9.58
N TYR A 357 -21.30 -2.17 -9.82
CA TYR A 357 -22.44 -2.21 -8.89
C TYR A 357 -22.90 -3.64 -8.55
N LYS A 358 -22.92 -4.54 -9.52
CA LYS A 358 -23.28 -5.97 -9.30
C LYS A 358 -22.31 -6.73 -8.38
N LEU A 359 -21.15 -6.18 -8.12
CA LEU A 359 -20.13 -6.77 -7.24
C LEU A 359 -20.11 -6.14 -5.83
N LEU A 360 -20.87 -5.07 -5.64
CA LEU A 360 -21.09 -4.44 -4.34
C LEU A 360 -22.14 -5.17 -3.52
#